data_a4e44bd9d8b1edc0c70eaeb9b34a08ab
#
_entry.id   a4e44bd9d8b1edc0c70eaeb9b34a08ab
#
_cell.length_a   1.000
_cell.length_b   1.000
_cell.length_c   1.000
_cell.angle_alpha   90.00
_cell.angle_beta   90.00
_cell.angle_gamma   90.00
#
_symmetry.space_group_name_H-M   'P 1'
#
loop_
_entity.id
_entity.type
_entity.pdbx_description
1 polymer ?
#
loop_
_entity_poly.entity_id
_entity_poly.type
_entity_poly.pdbx_seq_one_letter_code
_entity_poly.pdbx_strand_id
1 'polypeptide(L)'
;MCIRDSLEISTDKVDTEVPSPFSGKVTALLVDEGETVEVGVSLMELGGEGISDTKKSEPVVDEKSEPLVEQVEEIKAEPHVDRDKNQQLSPIERKLAKENNIDLSGITGTGKNNRITRKDIEMLISSDGITKPQVQEVKKEKSVEVKPVESKKSTGNEIPRLRKRIAENMILSKQTSAHVMTSVEVDFENISTLRNKIKADFKQKEGFSLTFLPFISVATINALREFPVVNSSFDLANNVHELHDFINLGIAVDLNREGLLVGTIKDSDSFNLRGLARKITEVSSQLRNKEYGLEDVTGSTFTISNNGSFNSFITSPIINQPNVAILSTESIKKKPVVIESPDGSDSIAIRNTGVLSLTWDHRVFDGSTALMFLNSIKDQLENHTWSEDLN
;
A
#
# COMPACT_ATOMS: atom_id res chain seq x y z
N MET A 1 16.06 -41.55 15.71
CA MET A 1 15.12 -40.75 14.96
C MET A 1 15.80 -39.41 14.73
N CYS A 2 16.20 -39.08 13.50
CA CYS A 2 16.85 -37.81 13.21
C CYS A 2 15.71 -36.82 12.93
N ILE A 3 15.43 -35.96 13.89
CA ILE A 3 14.43 -34.87 13.73
C ILE A 3 15.22 -33.71 13.15
N ARG A 4 14.86 -33.28 11.92
CA ARG A 4 15.50 -32.12 11.24
C ARG A 4 14.86 -30.80 11.72
N ASP A 5 13.60 -30.84 12.15
CA ASP A 5 12.82 -29.69 12.55
C ASP A 5 12.60 -29.82 14.07
N SER A 6 13.36 -29.02 14.83
CA SER A 6 13.47 -29.23 16.28
C SER A 6 12.53 -28.37 17.11
N LEU A 7 12.04 -27.24 16.58
CA LEU A 7 11.20 -26.28 17.28
C LEU A 7 10.33 -25.51 16.29
N GLU A 8 9.06 -25.41 16.60
CA GLU A 8 8.09 -24.50 15.98
C GLU A 8 7.84 -23.32 16.92
N ILE A 9 8.12 -22.11 16.45
CA ILE A 9 7.88 -20.88 17.23
C ILE A 9 6.71 -20.15 16.57
N SER A 10 5.62 -20.04 17.32
CA SER A 10 4.44 -19.25 16.94
C SER A 10 4.55 -17.84 17.48
N THR A 11 4.42 -16.83 16.59
CA THR A 11 4.32 -15.42 16.98
C THR A 11 2.97 -14.87 16.52
N ASP A 12 2.61 -13.68 16.97
CA ASP A 12 1.34 -13.02 16.57
C ASP A 12 1.23 -12.72 15.06
N LYS A 13 2.29 -13.01 14.28
CA LYS A 13 2.37 -12.70 12.83
C LYS A 13 2.79 -13.88 11.96
N VAL A 14 3.58 -14.81 12.44
CA VAL A 14 4.11 -15.92 11.65
C VAL A 14 4.49 -17.10 12.54
N ASP A 15 4.13 -18.30 12.14
CA ASP A 15 4.67 -19.56 12.67
C ASP A 15 5.95 -19.89 11.90
N THR A 16 7.05 -20.10 12.60
CA THR A 16 8.36 -20.35 11.98
C THR A 16 9.00 -21.59 12.57
N GLU A 17 9.35 -22.55 11.71
CA GLU A 17 10.17 -23.69 12.07
C GLU A 17 11.64 -23.26 12.20
N VAL A 18 12.24 -23.49 13.35
CA VAL A 18 13.65 -23.18 13.61
C VAL A 18 14.46 -24.47 13.59
N PRO A 19 15.31 -24.69 12.57
CA PRO A 19 16.18 -25.84 12.52
C PRO A 19 17.29 -25.71 13.55
N SER A 20 17.67 -26.84 14.18
CA SER A 20 18.78 -26.87 15.11
C SER A 20 20.11 -26.51 14.43
N PRO A 21 20.87 -25.53 14.95
CA PRO A 21 22.20 -25.18 14.41
C PRO A 21 23.28 -26.24 14.65
N PHE A 22 23.01 -27.19 15.54
CA PHE A 22 23.96 -28.25 15.91
C PHE A 22 23.33 -29.62 15.85
N SER A 23 24.12 -30.64 15.53
CA SER A 23 23.75 -32.06 15.58
C SER A 23 24.08 -32.61 16.96
N GLY A 24 23.08 -33.17 17.65
CA GLY A 24 23.27 -33.74 18.98
C GLY A 24 22.04 -34.48 19.48
N LYS A 25 22.15 -35.10 20.64
CA LYS A 25 21.00 -35.70 21.34
C LYS A 25 20.46 -34.72 22.35
N VAL A 26 19.15 -34.43 22.32
CA VAL A 26 18.51 -33.59 23.31
C VAL A 26 18.63 -34.23 24.70
N THR A 27 19.26 -33.55 25.65
CA THR A 27 19.45 -34.01 27.02
C THR A 27 18.46 -33.47 27.99
N ALA A 28 17.98 -32.23 27.79
CA ALA A 28 16.93 -31.63 28.59
C ALA A 28 16.13 -30.65 27.74
N LEU A 29 14.82 -30.59 27.97
CA LEU A 29 13.93 -29.52 27.54
C LEU A 29 13.78 -28.56 28.73
N LEU A 30 14.00 -27.26 28.49
CA LEU A 30 13.98 -26.21 29.52
C LEU A 30 12.65 -25.44 29.54
N VAL A 31 11.79 -25.65 28.55
CA VAL A 31 10.51 -24.96 28.35
C VAL A 31 9.45 -25.98 27.93
N ASP A 32 8.24 -25.88 28.46
CA ASP A 32 7.13 -26.74 28.09
C ASP A 32 6.43 -26.30 26.82
N GLU A 33 5.76 -27.25 26.14
CA GLU A 33 5.02 -26.99 24.90
C GLU A 33 3.87 -25.98 25.14
N GLY A 34 3.86 -24.90 24.35
CA GLY A 34 2.86 -23.82 24.46
C GLY A 34 3.21 -22.70 25.45
N GLU A 35 4.40 -22.71 26.06
CA GLU A 35 4.86 -21.65 26.96
C GLU A 35 5.41 -20.45 26.18
N THR A 36 5.05 -19.24 26.60
CA THR A 36 5.55 -18.00 25.99
C THR A 36 6.86 -17.58 26.64
N VAL A 37 7.93 -17.51 25.85
CA VAL A 37 9.29 -17.16 26.32
C VAL A 37 9.79 -15.86 25.70
N GLU A 38 10.70 -15.18 26.40
CA GLU A 38 11.35 -13.98 25.87
C GLU A 38 12.48 -14.36 24.91
N VAL A 39 12.77 -13.48 23.94
CA VAL A 39 13.84 -13.67 22.95
C VAL A 39 15.21 -13.74 23.65
N GLY A 40 15.93 -14.85 23.44
CA GLY A 40 17.24 -15.09 24.01
C GLY A 40 17.29 -16.08 25.17
N VAL A 41 16.16 -16.67 25.55
CA VAL A 41 16.10 -17.75 26.55
C VAL A 41 16.54 -19.08 25.91
N SER A 42 17.31 -19.88 26.66
CA SER A 42 17.70 -21.23 26.23
C SER A 42 16.50 -22.17 26.31
N LEU A 43 16.14 -22.82 25.20
CA LEU A 43 14.95 -23.67 25.07
C LEU A 43 15.23 -25.14 25.35
N MET A 44 16.47 -25.62 25.00
CA MET A 44 16.87 -27.00 25.20
C MET A 44 18.39 -27.12 25.36
N GLU A 45 18.83 -28.22 25.95
CA GLU A 45 20.25 -28.62 26.02
C GLU A 45 20.53 -29.80 25.08
N LEU A 46 21.58 -29.66 24.27
CA LEU A 46 22.06 -30.73 23.40
C LEU A 46 23.36 -31.32 23.98
N GLY A 47 23.33 -32.60 24.31
CA GLY A 47 24.50 -33.38 24.70
C GLY A 47 25.05 -34.18 23.50
N GLY A 48 26.33 -34.11 23.26
CA GLY A 48 26.99 -34.88 22.22
C GLY A 48 28.40 -35.32 22.67
N GLU A 49 28.65 -36.61 22.77
CA GLU A 49 30.00 -37.16 22.70
C GLU A 49 30.44 -37.21 21.24
N GLY A 50 31.53 -36.52 20.92
CA GLY A 50 32.16 -36.64 19.60
C GLY A 50 32.93 -35.41 19.19
N ILE A 51 34.08 -35.20 19.85
CA ILE A 51 35.14 -34.32 19.37
C ILE A 51 35.67 -34.86 18.05
N SER A 52 35.68 -34.08 17.00
CA SER A 52 36.67 -34.21 15.95
C SER A 52 36.94 -32.85 15.31
N ASP A 53 38.15 -32.39 15.56
CA ASP A 53 38.82 -31.27 14.91
C ASP A 53 38.67 -31.29 13.40
N THR A 54 38.40 -30.18 12.78
CA THR A 54 39.16 -29.78 11.60
C THR A 54 38.99 -28.30 11.25
N LYS A 55 40.14 -27.61 11.38
CA LYS A 55 40.67 -26.51 10.57
C LYS A 55 39.90 -25.23 10.40
N LYS A 56 40.32 -24.29 11.19
CA LYS A 56 40.70 -22.90 10.87
C LYS A 56 41.06 -22.70 9.40
N SER A 57 40.31 -21.83 8.72
CA SER A 57 40.83 -21.09 7.57
C SER A 57 40.63 -19.61 7.86
N GLU A 58 41.74 -18.92 7.99
CA GLU A 58 41.89 -17.49 8.18
C GLU A 58 41.46 -16.71 6.92
N PRO A 59 41.00 -15.47 7.05
CA PRO A 59 40.66 -14.65 5.90
C PRO A 59 41.90 -13.99 5.32
N VAL A 60 41.99 -14.02 4.01
CA VAL A 60 42.98 -13.26 3.22
C VAL A 60 42.64 -11.78 3.32
N VAL A 61 43.57 -11.03 3.83
CA VAL A 61 43.58 -9.54 3.83
C VAL A 61 44.15 -9.11 2.48
N ASP A 62 43.44 -8.25 1.78
CA ASP A 62 44.04 -7.44 0.75
C ASP A 62 43.67 -5.96 0.94
N GLU A 63 44.59 -5.13 0.59
CA GLU A 63 45.06 -3.86 1.06
C GLU A 63 44.28 -2.65 0.55
N LYS A 64 44.18 -1.64 1.45
CA LYS A 64 44.23 -0.21 1.22
C LYS A 64 43.24 0.49 0.27
N SER A 65 42.39 1.29 0.88
CA SER A 65 42.27 2.73 0.55
C SER A 65 41.82 3.52 1.79
N GLU A 66 42.55 4.60 2.06
CA GLU A 66 42.41 5.50 3.20
C GLU A 66 41.09 6.29 3.19
N PRO A 67 40.52 6.63 4.35
CA PRO A 67 39.35 7.52 4.40
C PRO A 67 39.78 8.97 4.41
N LEU A 68 39.22 9.75 3.51
CA LEU A 68 39.21 11.21 3.55
C LEU A 68 38.39 11.67 4.76
N VAL A 69 39.07 12.33 5.67
CA VAL A 69 38.47 13.03 6.81
C VAL A 69 37.92 14.36 6.33
N GLU A 70 36.60 14.50 6.33
CA GLU A 70 35.92 15.77 6.18
C GLU A 70 35.45 16.26 7.55
N GLN A 71 35.89 17.47 7.87
CA GLN A 71 35.73 18.16 9.14
C GLN A 71 34.27 18.46 9.42
N VAL A 72 33.76 18.05 10.57
CA VAL A 72 32.48 18.48 11.10
C VAL A 72 32.72 19.73 11.95
N GLU A 73 32.23 20.88 11.51
CA GLU A 73 32.16 22.11 12.29
C GLU A 73 31.25 21.96 13.50
N GLU A 74 31.80 22.34 14.67
CA GLU A 74 31.06 22.49 15.93
C GLU A 74 29.99 23.57 15.81
N ILE A 75 28.71 23.17 15.89
CA ILE A 75 27.62 24.11 16.13
C ILE A 75 27.39 24.22 17.64
N LYS A 76 27.64 25.42 18.17
CA LYS A 76 27.44 25.82 19.56
C LYS A 76 26.03 25.57 20.04
N ALA A 77 25.95 25.01 21.24
CA ALA A 77 24.72 24.83 22.01
C ALA A 77 24.08 26.17 22.39
N GLU A 78 22.80 26.35 22.12
CA GLU A 78 21.91 27.34 22.72
C GLU A 78 21.01 26.68 23.80
N PRO A 79 20.46 27.48 24.75
CA PRO A 79 20.20 27.06 26.13
C PRO A 79 18.89 26.27 26.28
N HIS A 80 18.90 25.40 27.29
CA HIS A 80 17.82 24.57 27.76
C HIS A 80 16.49 25.30 27.95
N VAL A 81 15.49 24.91 27.17
CA VAL A 81 14.09 25.16 27.47
C VAL A 81 13.61 24.04 28.42
N ASP A 82 12.94 24.42 29.50
CA ASP A 82 12.35 23.55 30.52
C ASP A 82 11.57 22.37 29.89
N ARG A 83 12.05 21.14 30.14
CA ARG A 83 11.36 19.94 29.74
C ARG A 83 10.20 19.67 30.68
N ASP A 84 9.02 19.72 30.16
CA ASP A 84 7.73 19.42 30.75
C ASP A 84 7.79 18.14 31.62
N LYS A 85 7.41 18.25 32.91
CA LYS A 85 7.40 17.16 33.90
C LYS A 85 6.57 15.96 33.47
N ASN A 86 5.75 16.10 32.44
CA ASN A 86 4.91 15.07 31.85
C ASN A 86 5.66 13.99 31.02
N GLN A 87 6.96 14.21 30.72
CA GLN A 87 7.77 13.26 29.95
C GLN A 87 8.42 12.14 30.77
N GLN A 88 8.28 12.15 32.10
CA GLN A 88 8.88 11.15 32.99
C GLN A 88 7.93 10.01 33.41
N LEU A 89 6.71 9.97 32.88
CA LEU A 89 5.71 8.93 33.17
C LEU A 89 5.74 7.81 32.15
N SER A 90 5.62 6.57 32.59
CA SER A 90 5.42 5.45 31.67
C SER A 90 4.03 5.49 31.03
N PRO A 91 3.79 4.81 29.88
CA PRO A 91 2.48 4.75 29.25
C PRO A 91 1.37 4.22 30.16
N ILE A 92 1.70 3.28 31.06
CA ILE A 92 0.76 2.68 32.04
C ILE A 92 0.38 3.68 33.11
N GLU A 93 1.34 4.44 33.64
CA GLU A 93 1.12 5.47 34.64
C GLU A 93 0.26 6.62 34.11
N ARG A 94 0.48 7.02 32.85
CA ARG A 94 -0.36 8.02 32.16
C ARG A 94 -1.81 7.54 31.99
N LYS A 95 -2.00 6.27 31.65
CA LYS A 95 -3.33 5.68 31.48
C LYS A 95 -4.08 5.64 32.81
N LEU A 96 -3.42 5.20 33.88
CA LEU A 96 -4.00 5.08 35.21
C LEU A 96 -4.38 6.46 35.80
N ALA A 97 -3.54 7.47 35.63
CA ALA A 97 -3.82 8.85 36.04
C ALA A 97 -5.01 9.47 35.30
N LYS A 98 -5.10 9.18 33.97
CA LYS A 98 -6.19 9.67 33.13
C LYS A 98 -7.53 9.00 33.43
N GLU A 99 -7.54 7.69 33.69
CA GLU A 99 -8.74 6.94 34.02
C GLU A 99 -9.34 7.37 35.39
N ASN A 100 -8.49 7.84 36.33
CA ASN A 100 -8.92 8.28 37.67
C ASN A 100 -8.95 9.81 37.82
N ASN A 101 -8.77 10.56 36.75
CA ASN A 101 -8.84 12.03 36.66
C ASN A 101 -7.94 12.77 37.67
N ILE A 102 -6.70 12.24 37.88
CA ILE A 102 -5.76 12.72 38.90
C ILE A 102 -4.82 13.76 38.23
N ASP A 103 -4.74 14.96 38.81
CA ASP A 103 -3.76 15.98 38.41
C ASP A 103 -2.40 15.70 39.04
N LEU A 104 -1.42 15.41 38.20
CA LEU A 104 -0.05 15.05 38.62
C LEU A 104 0.89 16.26 38.72
N SER A 105 0.44 17.48 38.46
CA SER A 105 1.28 18.69 38.37
C SER A 105 1.92 19.10 39.71
N GLY A 106 1.37 18.64 40.85
CA GLY A 106 1.87 18.99 42.21
C GLY A 106 2.56 17.84 42.94
N ILE A 107 2.78 16.70 42.32
CA ILE A 107 3.20 15.48 43.01
C ILE A 107 4.70 15.23 42.80
N THR A 108 5.41 14.94 43.89
CA THR A 108 6.82 14.50 43.83
C THR A 108 6.82 12.98 43.92
N GLY A 109 7.31 12.30 42.87
CA GLY A 109 7.36 10.85 42.81
C GLY A 109 8.42 10.25 43.73
N THR A 110 8.16 9.04 44.25
CA THR A 110 9.06 8.29 45.15
C THR A 110 10.10 7.45 44.41
N GLY A 111 10.05 7.39 43.08
CA GLY A 111 10.99 6.65 42.25
C GLY A 111 12.36 7.33 42.09
N LYS A 112 13.32 6.60 41.47
CA LYS A 112 14.66 7.09 41.22
C LYS A 112 14.60 8.37 40.34
N ASN A 113 15.29 9.44 40.76
CA ASN A 113 15.25 10.79 40.15
C ASN A 113 13.87 11.48 40.22
N ASN A 114 13.15 11.35 41.34
CA ASN A 114 11.82 11.94 41.56
C ASN A 114 10.76 11.51 40.53
N ARG A 115 10.90 10.34 39.95
CA ARG A 115 9.93 9.79 38.99
C ARG A 115 8.69 9.33 39.74
N ILE A 116 7.51 9.67 39.22
CA ILE A 116 6.22 9.18 39.73
C ILE A 116 6.09 7.71 39.32
N THR A 117 5.79 6.86 40.33
CA THR A 117 5.62 5.43 40.13
C THR A 117 4.12 5.05 40.22
N ARG A 118 3.79 3.85 39.75
CA ARG A 118 2.43 3.31 39.85
C ARG A 118 1.90 3.31 41.30
N LYS A 119 2.77 3.02 42.26
CA LYS A 119 2.41 3.02 43.68
C LYS A 119 2.03 4.41 44.20
N ASP A 120 2.66 5.47 43.70
CA ASP A 120 2.34 6.84 44.07
C ASP A 120 0.91 7.20 43.62
N ILE A 121 0.53 6.77 42.43
CA ILE A 121 -0.82 6.98 41.88
C ILE A 121 -1.87 6.14 42.62
N GLU A 122 -1.57 4.88 42.92
CA GLU A 122 -2.47 3.99 43.67
C GLU A 122 -2.67 4.48 45.11
N MET A 123 -1.64 5.08 45.75
CA MET A 123 -1.75 5.66 47.09
C MET A 123 -2.63 6.93 47.09
N LEU A 124 -2.63 7.71 46.02
CA LEU A 124 -3.51 8.86 45.84
C LEU A 124 -4.97 8.44 45.63
N ILE A 125 -5.21 7.32 44.93
CA ILE A 125 -6.52 6.75 44.74
C ILE A 125 -7.10 6.23 46.05
N SER A 126 -6.25 5.65 46.92
CA SER A 126 -6.68 5.04 48.18
C SER A 126 -6.79 6.02 49.38
N SER A 127 -6.20 7.22 49.28
CA SER A 127 -6.38 8.28 50.25
C SER A 127 -7.56 9.16 49.82
N ASP A 128 -8.72 8.96 50.49
CA ASP A 128 -9.89 9.85 50.43
C ASP A 128 -9.54 11.23 50.99
N GLY A 129 -8.85 12.04 50.16
CA GLY A 129 -8.34 13.36 50.55
C GLY A 129 -8.41 14.34 49.38
N ILE A 130 -9.60 14.55 48.85
CA ILE A 130 -9.83 15.69 47.96
C ILE A 130 -9.92 16.95 48.82
N THR A 131 -8.77 17.58 49.06
CA THR A 131 -8.73 18.99 49.52
C THR A 131 -9.15 19.87 48.37
N LYS A 132 -10.39 20.34 48.41
CA LYS A 132 -10.86 21.42 47.51
C LYS A 132 -10.00 22.66 47.75
N PRO A 133 -9.45 23.32 46.71
CA PRO A 133 -8.84 24.62 46.88
C PRO A 133 -9.90 25.63 47.32
N GLN A 134 -9.63 26.34 48.44
CA GLN A 134 -10.42 27.52 48.82
C GLN A 134 -10.36 28.56 47.71
N VAL A 135 -11.52 28.89 47.19
CA VAL A 135 -11.72 30.00 46.26
C VAL A 135 -11.59 31.30 47.06
N GLN A 136 -10.50 32.03 46.90
CA GLN A 136 -10.42 33.42 47.27
C GLN A 136 -11.27 34.24 46.30
N GLU A 137 -12.24 34.97 46.81
CA GLU A 137 -13.08 35.94 46.09
C GLU A 137 -12.20 37.03 45.46
N VAL A 138 -11.98 36.94 44.18
CA VAL A 138 -11.49 38.06 43.36
C VAL A 138 -12.69 38.79 42.82
N LYS A 139 -12.74 40.12 43.10
CA LYS A 139 -13.75 41.06 42.68
C LYS A 139 -14.16 40.90 41.22
N LYS A 140 -15.48 40.86 41.00
CA LYS A 140 -16.15 40.92 39.69
C LYS A 140 -15.70 42.13 38.88
N GLU A 141 -14.85 41.92 37.90
CA GLU A 141 -14.80 42.80 36.72
C GLU A 141 -15.84 42.33 35.73
N LYS A 142 -16.50 43.35 35.13
CA LYS A 142 -17.68 43.21 34.26
C LYS A 142 -17.46 42.14 33.18
N SER A 143 -18.30 41.11 33.21
CA SER A 143 -18.43 40.18 32.12
C SER A 143 -18.84 40.88 30.83
N VAL A 144 -17.97 40.88 29.84
CA VAL A 144 -18.35 41.16 28.45
C VAL A 144 -19.24 40.02 28.01
N GLU A 145 -20.51 40.32 27.79
CA GLU A 145 -21.50 39.40 27.26
C GLU A 145 -21.09 38.98 25.84
N VAL A 146 -20.37 37.88 25.71
CA VAL A 146 -20.09 37.25 24.41
C VAL A 146 -21.42 36.70 23.94
N LYS A 147 -22.09 37.43 23.05
CA LYS A 147 -23.25 36.89 22.33
C LYS A 147 -22.87 35.57 21.71
N PRO A 148 -23.70 34.50 21.86
CA PRO A 148 -23.47 33.25 21.17
C PRO A 148 -23.33 33.53 19.67
N VAL A 149 -22.20 33.22 19.09
CA VAL A 149 -22.07 33.17 17.63
C VAL A 149 -23.06 32.11 17.18
N GLU A 150 -24.16 32.56 16.56
CA GLU A 150 -25.08 31.64 15.91
C GLU A 150 -24.26 30.76 14.97
N SER A 151 -24.06 29.49 15.35
CA SER A 151 -23.52 28.48 14.45
C SER A 151 -24.45 28.44 13.26
N LYS A 152 -24.00 28.97 12.11
CA LYS A 152 -24.69 28.76 10.84
C LYS A 152 -25.04 27.29 10.76
N LYS A 153 -26.30 26.93 10.87
CA LYS A 153 -26.80 25.59 10.63
C LYS A 153 -26.32 25.22 9.23
N SER A 154 -25.31 24.35 9.15
CA SER A 154 -24.93 23.73 7.88
C SER A 154 -26.17 22.96 7.44
N THR A 155 -26.84 23.43 6.37
CA THR A 155 -27.91 22.67 5.71
C THR A 155 -27.18 21.44 5.09
N GLY A 156 -27.17 20.32 5.80
CA GLY A 156 -26.70 19.06 5.26
C GLY A 156 -27.58 18.70 4.07
N ASN A 157 -26.99 18.64 2.88
CA ASN A 157 -27.69 18.13 1.71
C ASN A 157 -27.78 16.60 1.78
N GLU A 158 -28.90 16.06 1.36
CA GLU A 158 -29.05 14.60 1.22
C GLU A 158 -28.02 14.05 0.23
N ILE A 159 -27.40 12.92 0.58
CA ILE A 159 -26.41 12.27 -0.28
C ILE A 159 -27.13 11.66 -1.50
N PRO A 160 -26.75 12.02 -2.74
CA PRO A 160 -27.33 11.46 -3.95
C PRO A 160 -27.22 9.92 -3.96
N ARG A 161 -28.22 9.22 -4.48
CA ARG A 161 -28.30 7.74 -4.51
C ARG A 161 -27.04 7.09 -5.11
N LEU A 162 -26.53 7.63 -6.23
CA LEU A 162 -25.30 7.13 -6.87
C LEU A 162 -24.10 7.25 -5.92
N ARG A 163 -23.93 8.41 -5.27
CA ARG A 163 -22.81 8.64 -4.34
C ARG A 163 -22.89 7.71 -3.12
N LYS A 164 -24.10 7.47 -2.60
CA LYS A 164 -24.33 6.53 -1.50
C LYS A 164 -23.87 5.12 -1.90
N ARG A 165 -24.28 4.63 -3.07
CA ARG A 165 -23.93 3.30 -3.57
C ARG A 165 -22.42 3.15 -3.82
N ILE A 166 -21.79 4.18 -4.39
CA ILE A 166 -20.32 4.21 -4.55
C ILE A 166 -19.66 4.10 -3.17
N ALA A 167 -20.10 4.88 -2.18
CA ALA A 167 -19.51 4.85 -0.85
C ALA A 167 -19.64 3.48 -0.17
N GLU A 168 -20.81 2.85 -0.26
CA GLU A 168 -21.07 1.50 0.26
C GLU A 168 -20.14 0.46 -0.40
N ASN A 169 -20.00 0.50 -1.74
CA ASN A 169 -19.11 -0.42 -2.47
C ASN A 169 -17.64 -0.21 -2.12
N MET A 170 -17.19 1.05 -1.93
CA MET A 170 -15.79 1.33 -1.56
C MET A 170 -15.47 0.85 -0.14
N ILE A 171 -16.39 1.02 0.81
CA ILE A 171 -16.25 0.51 2.17
C ILE A 171 -16.21 -1.02 2.13
N LEU A 172 -17.14 -1.66 1.42
CA LEU A 172 -17.18 -3.11 1.26
C LEU A 172 -15.86 -3.64 0.69
N SER A 173 -15.35 -3.04 -0.37
CA SER A 173 -14.10 -3.46 -0.99
C SER A 173 -12.91 -3.36 -0.03
N LYS A 174 -12.81 -2.26 0.72
CA LYS A 174 -11.73 -2.07 1.71
C LYS A 174 -11.81 -3.04 2.90
N GLN A 175 -13.01 -3.50 3.25
CA GLN A 175 -13.22 -4.49 4.31
C GLN A 175 -13.02 -5.93 3.82
N THR A 176 -13.26 -6.17 2.52
CA THR A 176 -13.17 -7.52 1.93
C THR A 176 -11.73 -7.87 1.54
N SER A 177 -11.03 -6.97 0.86
CA SER A 177 -9.73 -7.25 0.25
C SER A 177 -8.56 -6.67 1.06
N ALA A 178 -7.48 -7.42 1.16
CA ALA A 178 -6.20 -6.97 1.73
C ALA A 178 -5.38 -6.19 0.67
N HIS A 179 -5.73 -4.91 0.49
CA HIS A 179 -5.15 -4.08 -0.57
C HIS A 179 -3.66 -3.80 -0.37
N VAL A 180 -2.85 -4.19 -1.32
CA VAL A 180 -1.45 -3.79 -1.47
C VAL A 180 -1.26 -3.18 -2.85
N MET A 181 -0.28 -2.29 -3.01
CA MET A 181 0.01 -1.63 -4.28
C MET A 181 1.50 -1.72 -4.62
N THR A 182 1.80 -1.94 -5.89
CA THR A 182 3.13 -1.77 -6.47
C THR A 182 3.05 -1.02 -7.79
N SER A 183 4.17 -0.47 -8.27
CA SER A 183 4.21 0.35 -9.48
C SER A 183 5.48 0.11 -10.27
N VAL A 184 5.38 0.27 -11.59
CA VAL A 184 6.52 0.25 -12.52
C VAL A 184 6.48 1.46 -13.42
N GLU A 185 7.63 1.99 -13.77
CA GLU A 185 7.75 3.02 -14.81
C GLU A 185 7.90 2.37 -16.20
N VAL A 186 7.21 2.92 -17.19
CA VAL A 186 7.13 2.40 -18.57
C VAL A 186 7.55 3.48 -19.55
N ASP A 187 8.36 3.12 -20.54
CA ASP A 187 8.71 3.98 -21.68
C ASP A 187 7.66 3.82 -22.80
N PHE A 188 6.91 4.87 -23.06
CA PHE A 188 5.88 4.94 -24.10
C PHE A 188 6.37 5.58 -25.40
N GLU A 189 7.67 5.78 -25.61
CA GLU A 189 8.18 6.54 -26.74
C GLU A 189 7.85 5.87 -28.08
N ASN A 190 7.97 4.54 -28.18
CA ASN A 190 7.63 3.77 -29.37
C ASN A 190 6.15 3.95 -29.74
N ILE A 191 5.25 3.80 -28.76
CA ILE A 191 3.80 4.01 -28.93
C ILE A 191 3.51 5.47 -29.27
N SER A 192 4.14 6.42 -28.58
CA SER A 192 3.96 7.86 -28.83
C SER A 192 4.35 8.24 -30.25
N THR A 193 5.48 7.75 -30.72
CA THR A 193 5.98 7.98 -32.07
C THR A 193 5.03 7.38 -33.11
N LEU A 194 4.62 6.14 -32.98
CA LEU A 194 3.65 5.48 -33.85
C LEU A 194 2.32 6.26 -33.88
N ARG A 195 1.76 6.53 -32.70
CA ARG A 195 0.50 7.26 -32.53
C ARG A 195 0.55 8.64 -33.18
N ASN A 196 1.67 9.37 -33.05
CA ASN A 196 1.83 10.67 -33.69
C ASN A 196 1.85 10.59 -35.23
N LYS A 197 2.38 9.51 -35.78
CA LYS A 197 2.38 9.29 -37.25
C LYS A 197 0.98 9.04 -37.81
N ILE A 198 0.15 8.26 -37.07
CA ILE A 198 -1.14 7.75 -37.57
C ILE A 198 -2.37 8.50 -37.05
N LYS A 199 -2.23 9.38 -36.06
CA LYS A 199 -3.37 10.00 -35.35
C LYS A 199 -4.35 10.75 -36.27
N ALA A 200 -3.87 11.38 -37.33
CA ALA A 200 -4.71 12.13 -38.26
C ALA A 200 -5.57 11.18 -39.09
N ASP A 201 -4.95 10.18 -39.70
CA ASP A 201 -5.63 9.17 -40.54
C ASP A 201 -6.59 8.31 -39.69
N PHE A 202 -6.15 7.94 -38.49
CA PHE A 202 -7.00 7.18 -37.54
C PHE A 202 -8.27 7.98 -37.19
N LYS A 203 -8.10 9.27 -36.83
CA LYS A 203 -9.24 10.13 -36.52
C LYS A 203 -10.18 10.33 -37.70
N GLN A 204 -9.65 10.43 -38.91
CA GLN A 204 -10.45 10.55 -40.10
C GLN A 204 -11.27 9.28 -40.38
N LYS A 205 -10.67 8.10 -40.16
CA LYS A 205 -11.32 6.80 -40.44
C LYS A 205 -12.30 6.38 -39.33
N GLU A 206 -11.95 6.63 -38.09
CA GLU A 206 -12.68 6.13 -36.92
C GLU A 206 -13.60 7.17 -36.27
N GLY A 207 -13.42 8.46 -36.57
CA GLY A 207 -14.21 9.55 -35.97
C GLY A 207 -13.74 10.03 -34.59
N PHE A 208 -12.79 9.32 -33.95
CA PHE A 208 -12.23 9.66 -32.64
C PHE A 208 -10.71 9.55 -32.62
N SER A 209 -10.08 10.10 -31.56
CA SER A 209 -8.63 10.12 -31.44
C SER A 209 -8.10 8.85 -30.77
N LEU A 210 -7.05 8.25 -31.33
CA LEU A 210 -6.34 7.13 -30.71
C LEU A 210 -5.58 7.62 -29.48
N THR A 211 -5.91 7.07 -28.30
CA THR A 211 -5.26 7.35 -27.02
C THR A 211 -4.24 6.26 -26.65
N PHE A 212 -3.57 6.36 -25.52
CA PHE A 212 -2.69 5.31 -25.02
C PHE A 212 -3.44 4.12 -24.40
N LEU A 213 -4.66 4.35 -23.90
CA LEU A 213 -5.43 3.34 -23.17
C LEU A 213 -5.69 2.05 -23.98
N PRO A 214 -6.02 2.06 -25.28
CA PRO A 214 -6.15 0.83 -26.06
C PRO A 214 -4.86 -0.02 -26.08
N PHE A 215 -3.68 0.58 -26.18
CA PHE A 215 -2.40 -0.14 -26.13
C PHE A 215 -2.19 -0.79 -24.76
N ILE A 216 -2.43 -0.03 -23.69
CA ILE A 216 -2.35 -0.53 -22.33
C ILE A 216 -3.36 -1.68 -22.12
N SER A 217 -4.57 -1.56 -22.69
CA SER A 217 -5.60 -2.59 -22.57
C SER A 217 -5.20 -3.90 -23.28
N VAL A 218 -4.62 -3.82 -24.50
CA VAL A 218 -4.12 -5.02 -25.21
C VAL A 218 -3.01 -5.69 -24.40
N ALA A 219 -2.01 -4.91 -23.95
CA ALA A 219 -0.91 -5.44 -23.15
C ALA A 219 -1.43 -6.07 -21.83
N THR A 220 -2.42 -5.44 -21.19
CA THR A 220 -3.05 -5.98 -19.97
C THR A 220 -3.79 -7.30 -20.26
N ILE A 221 -4.56 -7.38 -21.33
CA ILE A 221 -5.29 -8.60 -21.75
C ILE A 221 -4.30 -9.76 -21.96
N ASN A 222 -3.20 -9.50 -22.66
CA ASN A 222 -2.18 -10.53 -22.89
C ASN A 222 -1.53 -10.98 -21.58
N ALA A 223 -1.22 -10.05 -20.68
CA ALA A 223 -0.68 -10.38 -19.36
C ALA A 223 -1.69 -11.16 -18.50
N LEU A 224 -3.00 -10.87 -18.58
CA LEU A 224 -4.05 -11.64 -17.86
C LEU A 224 -4.13 -13.10 -18.34
N ARG A 225 -3.83 -13.37 -19.61
CA ARG A 225 -3.72 -14.75 -20.15
C ARG A 225 -2.48 -15.47 -19.60
N GLU A 226 -1.39 -14.76 -19.41
CA GLU A 226 -0.14 -15.29 -18.85
C GLU A 226 -0.26 -15.52 -17.33
N PHE A 227 -1.02 -14.66 -16.62
CA PHE A 227 -1.21 -14.71 -15.17
C PHE A 227 -2.71 -14.87 -14.80
N PRO A 228 -3.31 -16.06 -15.00
CA PRO A 228 -4.77 -16.27 -14.79
C PRO A 228 -5.22 -15.96 -13.36
N VAL A 229 -4.35 -16.09 -12.35
CA VAL A 229 -4.66 -15.76 -10.96
C VAL A 229 -5.05 -14.29 -10.78
N VAL A 230 -4.55 -13.39 -11.64
CA VAL A 230 -4.91 -11.96 -11.62
C VAL A 230 -6.29 -11.71 -12.23
N ASN A 231 -6.77 -12.61 -13.12
CA ASN A 231 -8.10 -12.58 -13.71
C ASN A 231 -9.04 -13.54 -12.96
N SER A 232 -9.27 -13.27 -11.68
CA SER A 232 -10.04 -14.18 -10.81
C SER A 232 -10.96 -13.42 -9.86
N SER A 233 -11.81 -14.17 -9.17
CA SER A 233 -12.58 -13.70 -8.01
C SER A 233 -12.32 -14.59 -6.80
N PHE A 234 -12.36 -14.00 -5.59
CA PHE A 234 -11.98 -14.68 -4.36
C PHE A 234 -13.01 -14.44 -3.26
N ASP A 235 -13.66 -15.51 -2.84
CA ASP A 235 -14.66 -15.53 -1.76
C ASP A 235 -14.18 -16.43 -0.61
N LEU A 236 -13.54 -15.82 0.38
CA LEU A 236 -13.04 -16.53 1.55
C LEU A 236 -14.17 -17.11 2.41
N ALA A 237 -15.34 -16.45 2.47
CA ALA A 237 -16.45 -16.88 3.31
C ALA A 237 -17.06 -18.21 2.80
N ASN A 238 -17.11 -18.38 1.47
CA ASN A 238 -17.59 -19.59 0.84
C ASN A 238 -16.47 -20.56 0.44
N ASN A 239 -15.21 -20.22 0.74
CA ASN A 239 -14.01 -20.99 0.35
C ASN A 239 -13.93 -21.24 -1.16
N VAL A 240 -14.17 -20.19 -1.97
CA VAL A 240 -14.17 -20.27 -3.44
C VAL A 240 -13.12 -19.32 -4.00
N HIS A 241 -12.25 -19.85 -4.86
CA HIS A 241 -11.37 -19.08 -5.72
C HIS A 241 -11.66 -19.47 -7.17
N GLU A 242 -12.24 -18.55 -7.94
CA GLU A 242 -12.67 -18.78 -9.31
C GLU A 242 -11.71 -18.06 -10.28
N LEU A 243 -11.02 -18.84 -11.12
CA LEU A 243 -10.23 -18.33 -12.25
C LEU A 243 -11.16 -18.19 -13.45
N HIS A 244 -11.15 -17.02 -14.09
CA HIS A 244 -12.00 -16.78 -15.27
C HIS A 244 -11.24 -17.16 -16.53
N ASP A 245 -11.88 -17.95 -17.41
CA ASP A 245 -11.38 -18.35 -18.74
C ASP A 245 -11.69 -17.33 -19.85
N PHE A 246 -12.44 -16.28 -19.50
CA PHE A 246 -12.77 -15.12 -20.35
C PHE A 246 -12.28 -13.83 -19.70
N ILE A 247 -12.11 -12.77 -20.50
CA ILE A 247 -11.66 -11.48 -20.00
C ILE A 247 -12.71 -10.41 -20.31
N ASN A 248 -13.40 -9.95 -19.27
CA ASN A 248 -14.29 -8.81 -19.33
C ASN A 248 -13.58 -7.59 -18.72
N LEU A 249 -13.12 -6.68 -19.56
CA LEU A 249 -12.32 -5.54 -19.13
C LEU A 249 -13.20 -4.40 -18.63
N GLY A 250 -13.10 -4.08 -17.35
CA GLY A 250 -13.72 -2.91 -16.74
C GLY A 250 -12.90 -1.64 -17.00
N ILE A 251 -13.53 -0.59 -17.51
CA ILE A 251 -12.91 0.72 -17.69
C ILE A 251 -13.59 1.73 -16.75
N ALA A 252 -12.79 2.33 -15.86
CA ALA A 252 -13.29 3.37 -14.96
C ALA A 252 -13.50 4.69 -15.72
N VAL A 253 -14.73 5.20 -15.68
CA VAL A 253 -15.17 6.40 -16.39
C VAL A 253 -15.69 7.44 -15.41
N ASP A 254 -15.09 8.65 -15.44
CA ASP A 254 -15.60 9.80 -14.70
C ASP A 254 -16.88 10.36 -15.38
N LEU A 255 -17.94 10.53 -14.59
CA LEU A 255 -19.22 11.06 -15.01
C LEU A 255 -19.30 12.59 -14.77
N ASN A 256 -18.36 13.33 -15.34
CA ASN A 256 -18.31 14.79 -15.24
C ASN A 256 -18.36 15.29 -13.76
N ARG A 257 -17.64 14.61 -12.87
CA ARG A 257 -17.57 14.88 -11.41
C ARG A 257 -18.81 14.50 -10.60
N GLU A 258 -19.85 13.93 -11.21
CA GLU A 258 -21.00 13.39 -10.47
C GLU A 258 -20.65 12.08 -9.75
N GLY A 259 -19.72 11.32 -10.30
CA GLY A 259 -19.23 10.05 -9.78
C GLY A 259 -18.29 9.35 -10.75
N LEU A 260 -17.90 8.12 -10.39
CA LEU A 260 -17.12 7.23 -11.24
C LEU A 260 -17.89 5.92 -11.37
N LEU A 261 -18.04 5.41 -12.59
CA LEU A 261 -18.57 4.09 -12.88
C LEU A 261 -17.55 3.27 -13.66
N VAL A 262 -17.59 1.96 -13.48
CA VAL A 262 -16.82 1.02 -14.27
C VAL A 262 -17.71 0.46 -15.38
N GLY A 263 -17.39 0.78 -16.62
CA GLY A 263 -18.05 0.21 -17.78
C GLY A 263 -17.34 -1.06 -18.22
N THR A 264 -18.09 -2.11 -18.56
CA THR A 264 -17.57 -3.44 -18.86
C THR A 264 -17.55 -3.68 -20.36
N ILE A 265 -16.37 -4.02 -20.89
CA ILE A 265 -16.20 -4.53 -22.26
C ILE A 265 -16.16 -6.07 -22.17
N LYS A 266 -17.24 -6.71 -22.54
CA LYS A 266 -17.34 -8.18 -22.54
C LYS A 266 -16.46 -8.78 -23.62
N ASP A 267 -15.91 -9.97 -23.37
CA ASP A 267 -15.05 -10.73 -24.28
C ASP A 267 -13.95 -9.85 -24.91
N SER A 268 -13.33 -9.01 -24.06
CA SER A 268 -12.38 -7.98 -24.48
C SER A 268 -11.17 -8.56 -25.21
N ASP A 269 -10.84 -9.80 -24.96
CA ASP A 269 -9.77 -10.56 -25.56
C ASP A 269 -10.06 -11.04 -26.99
N SER A 270 -11.30 -10.87 -27.48
CA SER A 270 -11.69 -11.12 -28.88
C SER A 270 -11.38 -9.92 -29.81
N PHE A 271 -11.07 -8.75 -29.24
CA PHE A 271 -10.85 -7.52 -30.03
C PHE A 271 -9.36 -7.26 -30.25
N ASN A 272 -9.03 -6.84 -31.47
CA ASN A 272 -7.72 -6.23 -31.77
C ASN A 272 -7.65 -4.80 -31.21
N LEU A 273 -6.47 -4.15 -31.31
CA LEU A 273 -6.22 -2.80 -30.83
C LEU A 273 -7.27 -1.77 -31.30
N ARG A 274 -7.63 -1.83 -32.60
CA ARG A 274 -8.64 -0.94 -33.18
C ARG A 274 -10.04 -1.19 -32.63
N GLY A 275 -10.42 -2.45 -32.49
CA GLY A 275 -11.69 -2.88 -31.89
C GLY A 275 -11.82 -2.42 -30.45
N LEU A 276 -10.78 -2.61 -29.63
CA LEU A 276 -10.73 -2.11 -28.27
C LEU A 276 -10.82 -0.59 -28.19
N ALA A 277 -10.13 0.14 -29.08
CA ALA A 277 -10.22 1.60 -29.13
C ALA A 277 -11.66 2.08 -29.37
N ARG A 278 -12.39 1.42 -30.29
CA ARG A 278 -13.82 1.69 -30.53
C ARG A 278 -14.66 1.40 -29.30
N LYS A 279 -14.50 0.20 -28.72
CA LYS A 279 -15.28 -0.22 -27.52
C LYS A 279 -15.04 0.66 -26.31
N ILE A 280 -13.81 1.04 -26.03
CA ILE A 280 -13.48 1.98 -24.95
C ILE A 280 -14.17 3.34 -25.17
N THR A 281 -14.17 3.84 -26.40
CA THR A 281 -14.81 5.12 -26.76
C THR A 281 -16.34 5.01 -26.63
N GLU A 282 -16.94 3.93 -27.13
CA GLU A 282 -18.37 3.64 -27.07
C GLU A 282 -18.85 3.59 -25.60
N VAL A 283 -18.27 2.71 -24.79
CA VAL A 283 -18.61 2.55 -23.37
C VAL A 283 -18.45 3.84 -22.60
N SER A 284 -17.35 4.57 -22.84
CA SER A 284 -17.12 5.86 -22.16
C SER A 284 -18.17 6.90 -22.53
N SER A 285 -18.64 6.93 -23.77
CA SER A 285 -19.66 7.85 -24.25
C SER A 285 -21.03 7.49 -23.68
N GLN A 286 -21.42 6.22 -23.73
CA GLN A 286 -22.68 5.71 -23.19
C GLN A 286 -22.81 6.03 -21.68
N LEU A 287 -21.75 5.79 -20.90
CA LEU A 287 -21.76 6.10 -19.47
C LEU A 287 -21.92 7.59 -19.19
N ARG A 288 -21.19 8.46 -19.92
CA ARG A 288 -21.30 9.91 -19.75
C ARG A 288 -22.66 10.46 -20.17
N ASN A 289 -23.27 9.86 -21.21
CA ASN A 289 -24.61 10.22 -21.67
C ASN A 289 -25.72 9.62 -20.80
N LYS A 290 -25.39 8.75 -19.84
CA LYS A 290 -26.35 7.99 -19.01
C LYS A 290 -27.21 7.01 -19.82
N GLU A 291 -26.66 6.49 -20.94
CA GLU A 291 -27.27 5.54 -21.86
C GLU A 291 -26.75 4.13 -21.60
N TYR A 292 -26.87 3.63 -20.37
CA TYR A 292 -26.32 2.33 -19.96
C TYR A 292 -27.33 1.54 -19.13
N GLY A 293 -27.30 0.23 -19.27
CA GLY A 293 -28.02 -0.73 -18.43
C GLY A 293 -27.14 -1.30 -17.31
N LEU A 294 -27.70 -2.20 -16.53
CA LEU A 294 -26.99 -2.88 -15.45
C LEU A 294 -25.85 -3.77 -16.02
N GLU A 295 -26.10 -4.39 -17.17
CA GLU A 295 -25.13 -5.27 -17.84
C GLU A 295 -23.87 -4.56 -18.36
N ASP A 296 -23.96 -3.23 -18.59
CA ASP A 296 -22.83 -2.43 -19.05
C ASP A 296 -21.89 -2.02 -17.92
N VAL A 297 -22.33 -2.17 -16.65
CA VAL A 297 -21.58 -1.74 -15.46
C VAL A 297 -21.34 -2.88 -14.46
N THR A 298 -21.58 -4.13 -14.88
CA THR A 298 -21.36 -5.32 -14.06
C THR A 298 -20.60 -6.40 -14.84
N GLY A 299 -20.04 -7.39 -14.13
CA GLY A 299 -19.43 -8.58 -14.73
C GLY A 299 -18.02 -8.34 -15.31
N SER A 300 -17.33 -7.26 -14.93
CA SER A 300 -15.89 -7.12 -15.22
C SER A 300 -15.08 -8.12 -14.40
N THR A 301 -14.07 -8.74 -15.02
CA THR A 301 -13.13 -9.66 -14.34
C THR A 301 -11.85 -8.98 -13.93
N PHE A 302 -11.47 -7.89 -14.61
CA PHE A 302 -10.35 -7.03 -14.28
C PHE A 302 -10.68 -5.56 -14.61
N THR A 303 -10.16 -4.61 -13.86
CA THR A 303 -10.50 -3.19 -14.06
C THR A 303 -9.24 -2.34 -14.36
N ILE A 304 -9.35 -1.40 -15.30
CA ILE A 304 -8.35 -0.36 -15.57
C ILE A 304 -8.93 1.01 -15.20
N SER A 305 -8.21 1.75 -14.35
CA SER A 305 -8.48 3.14 -14.00
C SER A 305 -7.50 4.07 -14.72
N ASN A 306 -8.01 4.93 -15.60
CA ASN A 306 -7.17 5.86 -16.36
C ASN A 306 -7.17 7.26 -15.73
N ASN A 307 -6.12 7.56 -14.97
CA ASN A 307 -5.90 8.84 -14.28
C ASN A 307 -5.00 9.79 -15.06
N GLY A 308 -4.48 9.36 -16.21
CA GLY A 308 -3.53 10.13 -17.01
C GLY A 308 -4.02 11.50 -17.45
N SER A 309 -5.32 11.65 -17.71
CA SER A 309 -5.95 12.94 -18.07
C SER A 309 -5.97 13.96 -16.91
N PHE A 310 -5.79 13.53 -15.67
CA PHE A 310 -5.81 14.37 -14.48
C PHE A 310 -4.42 14.78 -13.98
N ASN A 311 -3.39 14.55 -14.79
CA ASN A 311 -2.01 14.90 -14.47
C ASN A 311 -1.44 14.15 -13.24
N SER A 312 -1.95 12.95 -12.96
CA SER A 312 -1.50 12.09 -11.85
C SER A 312 -0.08 11.56 -12.05
N PHE A 313 0.58 11.20 -10.96
CA PHE A 313 1.90 10.57 -10.98
C PHE A 313 1.84 9.12 -10.49
N ILE A 314 1.12 8.87 -9.40
CA ILE A 314 0.88 7.55 -8.84
C ILE A 314 -0.47 7.55 -8.12
N THR A 315 -1.24 6.50 -8.28
CA THR A 315 -2.55 6.34 -7.63
C THR A 315 -2.67 4.91 -7.11
N SER A 316 -3.24 4.76 -5.90
CA SER A 316 -3.63 3.48 -5.33
C SER A 316 -5.16 3.35 -5.41
N PRO A 317 -5.71 2.79 -6.50
CA PRO A 317 -7.14 2.64 -6.65
C PRO A 317 -7.69 1.57 -5.70
N ILE A 318 -8.95 1.71 -5.30
CA ILE A 318 -9.67 0.67 -4.56
C ILE A 318 -10.17 -0.37 -5.56
N ILE A 319 -10.01 -1.65 -5.24
CA ILE A 319 -10.42 -2.76 -6.09
C ILE A 319 -11.93 -2.72 -6.33
N ASN A 320 -12.34 -2.91 -7.58
CA ASN A 320 -13.74 -3.04 -7.96
C ASN A 320 -14.20 -4.49 -7.75
N GLN A 321 -14.93 -4.75 -6.66
CA GLN A 321 -15.40 -6.10 -6.36
C GLN A 321 -16.31 -6.67 -7.47
N PRO A 322 -16.23 -7.97 -7.82
CA PRO A 322 -15.46 -9.04 -7.18
C PRO A 322 -14.04 -9.25 -7.75
N ASN A 323 -13.50 -8.30 -8.54
CA ASN A 323 -12.15 -8.42 -9.07
C ASN A 323 -11.12 -8.55 -7.91
N VAL A 324 -10.02 -9.23 -8.16
CA VAL A 324 -8.91 -9.34 -7.20
C VAL A 324 -7.83 -8.28 -7.41
N ALA A 325 -7.87 -7.55 -8.52
CA ALA A 325 -6.90 -6.51 -8.82
C ALA A 325 -7.49 -5.39 -9.71
N ILE A 326 -6.80 -4.24 -9.70
CA ILE A 326 -7.11 -3.08 -10.52
C ILE A 326 -5.81 -2.41 -10.96
N LEU A 327 -5.68 -2.11 -12.25
CA LEU A 327 -4.57 -1.38 -12.83
C LEU A 327 -4.90 0.10 -12.91
N SER A 328 -4.03 0.96 -12.38
CA SER A 328 -4.07 2.40 -12.61
C SER A 328 -3.04 2.80 -13.64
N THR A 329 -3.43 3.66 -14.59
CA THR A 329 -2.52 4.24 -15.56
C THR A 329 -2.42 5.74 -15.33
N GLU A 330 -1.18 6.24 -15.28
CA GLU A 330 -0.92 7.61 -14.89
C GLU A 330 -0.59 8.49 -16.11
N SER A 331 -0.28 9.76 -15.84
CA SER A 331 0.05 10.70 -16.91
C SER A 331 1.36 10.34 -17.61
N ILE A 332 1.33 10.22 -18.92
CA ILE A 332 2.50 10.03 -19.76
C ILE A 332 3.11 11.40 -20.06
N LYS A 333 4.36 11.60 -19.64
CA LYS A 333 5.08 12.88 -19.73
C LYS A 333 6.50 12.69 -20.26
N LYS A 334 7.02 13.73 -20.90
CA LYS A 334 8.44 13.76 -21.29
C LYS A 334 9.32 13.88 -20.05
N LYS A 335 10.28 12.95 -19.92
CA LYS A 335 11.32 12.96 -18.90
C LYS A 335 12.69 12.72 -19.51
N PRO A 336 13.78 13.24 -18.94
CA PRO A 336 15.12 12.77 -19.25
C PRO A 336 15.30 11.37 -18.66
N VAL A 337 15.77 10.45 -19.48
CA VAL A 337 16.10 9.07 -19.08
C VAL A 337 17.48 8.71 -19.58
N VAL A 338 18.15 7.82 -18.88
CA VAL A 338 19.40 7.22 -19.35
C VAL A 338 19.06 6.11 -20.32
N ILE A 339 19.74 6.12 -21.47
CA ILE A 339 19.68 5.06 -22.47
C ILE A 339 21.07 4.48 -22.63
N GLU A 340 21.19 3.18 -22.45
CA GLU A 340 22.40 2.42 -22.72
C GLU A 340 22.50 2.16 -24.23
N SER A 341 23.60 2.58 -24.82
CA SER A 341 23.91 2.35 -26.24
C SER A 341 24.46 0.92 -26.41
N PRO A 342 24.41 0.33 -27.64
CA PRO A 342 24.95 -1.01 -27.90
C PRO A 342 26.43 -1.21 -27.57
N ASP A 343 27.19 -0.12 -27.46
CA ASP A 343 28.60 -0.11 -27.06
C ASP A 343 28.81 -0.02 -25.54
N GLY A 344 27.74 -0.06 -24.74
CA GLY A 344 27.75 0.07 -23.29
C GLY A 344 27.90 1.48 -22.77
N SER A 345 27.87 2.50 -23.63
CA SER A 345 27.91 3.92 -23.20
C SER A 345 26.52 4.43 -22.83
N ASP A 346 26.44 5.23 -21.76
CA ASP A 346 25.22 5.90 -21.34
C ASP A 346 25.00 7.22 -22.09
N SER A 347 23.77 7.49 -22.48
CA SER A 347 23.33 8.76 -23.03
C SER A 347 22.02 9.23 -22.41
N ILE A 348 21.80 10.54 -22.35
CA ILE A 348 20.53 11.10 -21.87
C ILE A 348 19.62 11.36 -23.08
N ALA A 349 18.42 10.77 -23.02
CA ALA A 349 17.38 11.04 -24.00
C ALA A 349 16.11 11.58 -23.34
N ILE A 350 15.29 12.30 -24.11
CA ILE A 350 13.96 12.70 -23.69
C ILE A 350 12.99 11.63 -24.17
N ARG A 351 12.29 10.97 -23.23
CA ARG A 351 11.32 9.91 -23.48
C ARG A 351 9.95 10.25 -22.92
N ASN A 352 8.91 9.76 -23.56
CA ASN A 352 7.57 9.78 -23.01
C ASN A 352 7.43 8.63 -22.02
N THR A 353 7.50 8.90 -20.71
CA THR A 353 7.38 7.89 -19.65
C THR A 353 6.09 8.07 -18.86
N GLY A 354 5.56 6.97 -18.36
CA GLY A 354 4.39 6.93 -17.49
C GLY A 354 4.54 5.86 -16.44
N VAL A 355 3.69 5.90 -15.41
CA VAL A 355 3.67 4.89 -14.34
C VAL A 355 2.42 4.04 -14.49
N LEU A 356 2.58 2.73 -14.33
CA LEU A 356 1.50 1.78 -14.12
C LEU A 356 1.54 1.33 -12.67
N SER A 357 0.38 1.38 -12.01
CA SER A 357 0.23 0.96 -10.62
C SER A 357 -0.80 -0.15 -10.52
N LEU A 358 -0.47 -1.27 -9.90
CA LEU A 358 -1.38 -2.37 -9.63
C LEU A 358 -1.74 -2.37 -8.15
N THR A 359 -3.03 -2.28 -7.85
CA THR A 359 -3.55 -2.61 -6.53
C THR A 359 -4.19 -3.99 -6.60
N TRP A 360 -3.83 -4.87 -5.66
CA TRP A 360 -4.34 -6.25 -5.64
C TRP A 360 -4.72 -6.70 -4.22
N ASP A 361 -5.46 -7.78 -4.16
CA ASP A 361 -5.81 -8.47 -2.92
C ASP A 361 -4.69 -9.45 -2.55
N HIS A 362 -3.91 -9.13 -1.52
CA HIS A 362 -2.76 -9.94 -1.09
C HIS A 362 -3.16 -11.31 -0.50
N ARG A 363 -4.46 -11.55 -0.29
CA ARG A 363 -4.97 -12.87 0.09
C ARG A 363 -4.98 -13.84 -1.09
N VAL A 364 -4.92 -13.34 -2.34
CA VAL A 364 -5.05 -14.13 -3.57
C VAL A 364 -3.70 -14.45 -4.18
N PHE A 365 -2.79 -13.49 -4.23
CA PHE A 365 -1.43 -13.67 -4.74
C PHE A 365 -0.43 -12.68 -4.15
N ASP A 366 0.84 -13.02 -4.25
CA ASP A 366 1.95 -12.30 -3.63
C ASP A 366 2.53 -11.19 -4.51
N GLY A 367 3.39 -10.37 -3.91
CA GLY A 367 4.05 -9.25 -4.58
C GLY A 367 4.93 -9.67 -5.77
N SER A 368 5.52 -10.85 -5.75
CA SER A 368 6.29 -11.40 -6.88
C SER A 368 5.41 -11.57 -8.12
N THR A 369 4.25 -12.20 -7.99
CA THR A 369 3.27 -12.35 -9.07
C THR A 369 2.78 -10.99 -9.57
N ALA A 370 2.48 -10.04 -8.66
CA ALA A 370 2.06 -8.69 -9.01
C ALA A 370 3.12 -7.95 -9.85
N LEU A 371 4.41 -8.06 -9.47
CA LEU A 371 5.51 -7.45 -10.21
C LEU A 371 5.78 -8.15 -11.55
N MET A 372 5.71 -9.48 -11.62
CA MET A 372 5.84 -10.22 -12.88
C MET A 372 4.72 -9.85 -13.85
N PHE A 373 3.48 -9.75 -13.40
CA PHE A 373 2.35 -9.28 -14.19
C PHE A 373 2.56 -7.86 -14.73
N LEU A 374 2.96 -6.91 -13.89
CA LEU A 374 3.26 -5.54 -14.32
C LEU A 374 4.43 -5.47 -15.30
N ASN A 375 5.48 -6.28 -15.08
CA ASN A 375 6.64 -6.32 -15.98
C ASN A 375 6.28 -6.96 -17.32
N SER A 376 5.37 -7.95 -17.38
CA SER A 376 4.84 -8.48 -18.64
C SER A 376 4.09 -7.37 -19.43
N ILE A 377 3.26 -6.56 -18.76
CA ILE A 377 2.61 -5.41 -19.42
C ILE A 377 3.65 -4.39 -19.92
N LYS A 378 4.63 -4.05 -19.07
CA LYS A 378 5.72 -3.12 -19.40
C LYS A 378 6.49 -3.59 -20.63
N ASP A 379 6.94 -4.84 -20.64
CA ASP A 379 7.72 -5.40 -21.73
C ASP A 379 6.96 -5.31 -23.07
N GLN A 380 5.68 -5.65 -23.07
CA GLN A 380 4.84 -5.51 -24.26
C GLN A 380 4.69 -4.06 -24.72
N LEU A 381 4.48 -3.11 -23.80
CA LEU A 381 4.34 -1.69 -24.13
C LEU A 381 5.62 -1.10 -24.71
N GLU A 382 6.79 -1.53 -24.25
CA GLU A 382 8.10 -1.03 -24.67
C GLU A 382 8.61 -1.71 -25.95
N ASN A 383 8.39 -3.04 -26.10
CA ASN A 383 9.09 -3.85 -27.09
C ASN A 383 8.22 -4.42 -28.21
N HIS A 384 6.86 -4.43 -28.06
CA HIS A 384 5.98 -4.99 -29.08
C HIS A 384 5.89 -4.10 -30.33
N THR A 385 5.77 -4.74 -31.52
CA THR A 385 5.63 -4.06 -32.83
C THR A 385 4.18 -3.64 -33.07
N TRP A 386 3.73 -2.60 -32.39
CA TRP A 386 2.33 -2.12 -32.41
C TRP A 386 1.78 -1.73 -33.78
N SER A 387 2.61 -1.53 -34.79
CA SER A 387 2.18 -1.21 -36.17
C SER A 387 1.40 -2.37 -36.82
N GLU A 388 1.65 -3.60 -36.42
CA GLU A 388 0.99 -4.80 -36.97
C GLU A 388 -0.44 -4.93 -36.46
N ASP A 389 -0.73 -4.49 -35.24
CA ASP A 389 -2.07 -4.59 -34.59
C ASP A 389 -3.06 -3.54 -35.10
N LEU A 390 -2.62 -2.62 -35.96
CA LEU A 390 -3.45 -1.54 -36.49
C LEU A 390 -4.03 -1.84 -37.89
N ASN A 391 -3.68 -2.96 -38.48
CA ASN A 391 -4.14 -3.39 -39.80
C ASN A 391 -5.53 -4.06 -39.80
#